data_1a5df86f9ae8e5682f0e4a714137b6f1
#
_entry.id   1a5df86f9ae8e5682f0e4a714137b6f1
#
_cell.length_a   1.000
_cell.length_b   1.000
_cell.length_c   1.000
_cell.angle_alpha   90.00
_cell.angle_beta   90.00
_cell.angle_gamma   90.00
#
_symmetry.space_group_name_H-M   'P 1'
#
loop_
_entity.id
_entity.type
_entity.pdbx_description
1 polymer ?
#
loop_
_entity_poly.entity_id
_entity_poly.type
_entity_poly.pdbx_seq_one_letter_code
_entity_poly.pdbx_strand_id
1 'polypeptide(L)'
;HIAGKPAPDMYLVAARRIGIAPDRAVVVEDAVSGVAAGAAGGFDVVIGVDRGAGADTLLEHGATFVVDDLADLLPDGPITELDT
;
A
#
# COMPACT_ATOMS: atom_id res chain seq x y z
N HIS A 1 -12.63 -11.76 15.98
CA HIS A 1 -13.18 -11.13 14.78
C HIS A 1 -12.24 -10.05 14.25
N ILE A 2 -11.95 -10.10 12.97
CA ILE A 2 -11.09 -9.12 12.30
C ILE A 2 -11.95 -8.38 11.29
N ALA A 3 -12.02 -7.06 11.44
CA ALA A 3 -12.77 -6.24 10.50
C ALA A 3 -12.05 -6.17 9.16
N GLY A 4 -12.80 -6.22 8.06
CA GLY A 4 -12.26 -6.06 6.72
C GLY A 4 -12.04 -4.61 6.35
N LYS A 5 -11.41 -4.40 5.18
CA LYS A 5 -11.20 -3.05 4.64
C LYS A 5 -12.53 -2.30 4.54
N PRO A 6 -12.54 -1.00 4.79
CA PRO A 6 -11.42 -0.08 4.96
C PRO A 6 -10.81 -0.04 6.36
N ALA A 7 -11.22 -0.91 7.28
CA ALA A 7 -10.59 -1.00 8.60
C ALA A 7 -9.15 -1.54 8.45
N PRO A 8 -8.22 -1.11 9.29
CA PRO A 8 -6.81 -1.49 9.14
C PRO A 8 -6.48 -2.88 9.70
N ASP A 9 -7.45 -3.59 10.26
CA ASP A 9 -7.23 -4.80 11.05
C ASP A 9 -6.39 -5.86 10.36
N MET A 10 -6.68 -6.16 9.10
CA MET A 10 -5.96 -7.21 8.37
C MET A 10 -4.50 -6.86 8.17
N TYR A 11 -4.22 -5.59 7.84
CA TYR A 11 -2.83 -5.14 7.66
C TYR A 11 -2.08 -5.13 8.98
N LEU A 12 -2.74 -4.72 10.07
CA LEU A 12 -2.11 -4.71 11.39
C LEU A 12 -1.79 -6.12 11.88
N VAL A 13 -2.69 -7.09 11.64
CA VAL A 13 -2.44 -8.50 11.96
C VAL A 13 -1.25 -9.03 11.13
N ALA A 14 -1.21 -8.73 9.84
CA ALA A 14 -0.12 -9.17 8.98
C ALA A 14 1.22 -8.61 9.44
N ALA A 15 1.28 -7.32 9.74
CA ALA A 15 2.50 -6.68 10.23
C ALA A 15 2.98 -7.31 11.54
N ARG A 16 2.04 -7.57 12.45
CA ARG A 16 2.36 -8.21 13.73
C ARG A 16 2.94 -9.60 13.53
N ARG A 17 2.37 -10.38 12.62
CA ARG A 17 2.83 -11.75 12.36
C ARG A 17 4.24 -11.82 11.81
N ILE A 18 4.66 -10.83 11.04
CA ILE A 18 6.02 -10.77 10.54
C ILE A 18 6.95 -9.94 11.45
N GLY A 19 6.43 -9.42 12.55
CA GLY A 19 7.24 -8.70 13.53
C GLY A 19 7.68 -7.31 13.10
N ILE A 20 6.90 -6.64 12.24
CA ILE A 20 7.23 -5.31 11.73
C ILE A 20 6.19 -4.32 12.24
N ALA A 21 6.65 -3.21 12.80
CA ALA A 21 5.73 -2.13 13.20
C ALA A 21 5.17 -1.43 11.96
N PRO A 22 3.89 -0.97 11.99
CA PRO A 22 3.29 -0.30 10.83
C PRO A 22 4.09 0.90 10.33
N ASP A 23 4.69 1.69 11.23
CA ASP A 23 5.48 2.85 10.85
C ASP A 23 6.81 2.49 10.17
N ARG A 24 7.07 1.21 9.99
CA ARG A 24 8.25 0.68 9.28
C ARG A 24 7.84 -0.23 8.12
N ALA A 25 6.61 -0.16 7.70
CA ALA A 25 6.06 -1.01 6.66
C ALA A 25 5.41 -0.16 5.57
N VAL A 26 5.34 -0.71 4.38
CA VAL A 26 4.73 -0.08 3.21
C VAL A 26 3.55 -0.93 2.77
N VAL A 27 2.44 -0.27 2.48
CA VAL A 27 1.27 -0.91 1.89
C VAL A 27 1.21 -0.52 0.42
N VAL A 28 0.98 -1.51 -0.44
CA VAL A 28 0.76 -1.29 -1.87
C VAL A 28 -0.63 -1.82 -2.20
N GLU A 29 -1.46 -0.97 -2.79
CA GLU A 29 -2.87 -1.31 -2.97
C GLU A 29 -3.45 -0.61 -4.19
N ASP A 30 -4.36 -1.29 -4.90
CA ASP A 30 -5.04 -0.73 -6.09
C ASP A 30 -6.50 -0.33 -5.80
N ALA A 31 -7.03 -0.70 -4.65
CA ALA A 31 -8.42 -0.42 -4.29
C ALA A 31 -8.48 0.71 -3.26
N VAL A 32 -9.51 1.55 -3.39
CA VAL A 32 -9.76 2.66 -2.47
C VAL A 32 -9.86 2.16 -1.02
N SER A 33 -10.58 1.06 -0.79
CA SER A 33 -10.73 0.50 0.56
C SER A 33 -9.40 0.02 1.15
N GLY A 34 -8.52 -0.52 0.32
CA GLY A 34 -7.21 -0.96 0.76
C GLY A 34 -6.28 0.19 1.09
N VAL A 35 -6.31 1.25 0.29
CA VAL A 35 -5.57 2.48 0.56
C VAL A 35 -6.03 3.10 1.88
N ALA A 36 -7.34 3.20 2.08
CA ALA A 36 -7.91 3.73 3.33
C ALA A 36 -7.49 2.89 4.54
N ALA A 37 -7.48 1.57 4.39
CA ALA A 37 -7.04 0.67 5.48
C ALA A 37 -5.57 0.89 5.82
N GLY A 38 -4.71 1.05 4.83
CA GLY A 38 -3.29 1.34 5.04
C GLY A 38 -3.08 2.66 5.78
N ALA A 39 -3.79 3.70 5.35
CA ALA A 39 -3.71 5.01 5.98
C ALA A 39 -4.20 4.96 7.44
N ALA A 40 -5.33 4.28 7.68
CA ALA A 40 -5.90 4.16 9.03
C ALA A 40 -4.99 3.36 9.98
N GLY A 41 -4.19 2.44 9.45
CA GLY A 41 -3.30 1.60 10.25
C GLY A 41 -1.99 2.26 10.66
N GLY A 42 -1.72 3.47 10.20
CA GLY A 42 -0.46 4.15 10.53
C GLY A 42 0.75 3.61 9.80
N PHE A 43 0.55 3.02 8.63
CA PHE A 43 1.67 2.54 7.82
C PHE A 43 2.47 3.72 7.29
N ASP A 44 3.79 3.53 7.20
CA ASP A 44 4.74 4.60 6.85
C ASP A 44 4.44 5.18 5.47
N VAL A 45 4.26 4.30 4.50
CA VAL A 45 3.96 4.69 3.12
C VAL A 45 2.81 3.83 2.61
N VAL A 46 1.85 4.48 1.97
CA VAL A 46 0.75 3.79 1.28
C VAL A 46 0.85 4.15 -0.19
N ILE A 47 1.20 3.18 -1.00
CA ILE A 47 1.34 3.36 -2.45
C ILE A 47 0.06 2.90 -3.12
N GLY A 48 -0.63 3.82 -3.77
CA GLY A 48 -1.76 3.49 -4.61
C GLY A 48 -1.28 3.12 -6.01
N VAL A 49 -1.83 2.05 -6.56
CA VAL A 49 -1.61 1.68 -7.96
C VAL A 49 -2.90 1.97 -8.71
N ASP A 50 -2.85 2.88 -9.68
CA ASP A 50 -4.04 3.27 -10.41
C ASP A 50 -4.35 2.24 -11.51
N ARG A 51 -5.29 1.37 -11.20
CA ARG A 51 -5.81 0.39 -12.16
C ARG A 51 -7.29 0.64 -12.47
N GLY A 52 -7.71 1.91 -12.39
CA GLY A 52 -9.06 2.33 -12.71
C GLY A 52 -9.77 3.12 -11.62
N ALA A 53 -9.27 3.11 -10.39
CA ALA A 53 -9.86 3.91 -9.30
C ALA A 53 -9.63 5.41 -9.49
N GLY A 54 -8.54 5.78 -10.15
CA GLY A 54 -8.17 7.17 -10.35
C GLY A 54 -7.19 7.67 -9.29
N ALA A 55 -6.14 8.35 -9.73
CA ALA A 55 -5.09 8.83 -8.83
C ALA A 55 -5.64 9.77 -7.75
N ASP A 56 -6.50 10.72 -8.13
CA ASP A 56 -7.06 11.68 -7.19
C ASP A 56 -7.87 10.98 -6.10
N THR A 57 -8.66 9.97 -6.47
CA THR A 57 -9.47 9.21 -5.51
C THR A 57 -8.59 8.46 -4.52
N LEU A 58 -7.52 7.83 -5.00
CA LEU A 58 -6.58 7.11 -4.14
C LEU A 58 -5.86 8.08 -3.20
N LEU A 59 -5.45 9.23 -3.68
CA LEU A 59 -4.82 10.25 -2.84
C LEU A 59 -5.77 10.78 -1.77
N GLU A 60 -7.04 11.03 -2.13
CA GLU A 60 -8.06 11.51 -1.17
C GLU A 60 -8.31 10.51 -0.04
N HIS A 61 -8.14 9.21 -0.31
CA HIS A 61 -8.35 8.16 0.70
C HIS A 61 -7.11 7.78 1.47
N GLY A 62 -5.98 8.45 1.23
CA GLY A 62 -4.82 8.33 2.08
C GLY A 62 -3.57 7.74 1.45
N ALA A 63 -3.54 7.56 0.13
CA ALA A 63 -2.30 7.15 -0.53
C ALA A 63 -1.24 8.24 -0.34
N THR A 64 -0.04 7.84 -0.02
CA THR A 64 1.09 8.75 0.08
C THR A 64 1.44 9.29 -1.31
N PHE A 65 1.45 8.39 -2.29
CA PHE A 65 1.56 8.74 -3.71
C PHE A 65 0.94 7.62 -4.54
N VAL A 66 0.76 7.88 -5.83
CA VAL A 66 0.12 6.94 -6.75
C VAL A 66 1.01 6.72 -7.96
N VAL A 67 1.08 5.49 -8.41
CA VAL A 67 1.77 5.10 -9.65
C VAL A 67 0.78 4.37 -10.56
N ASP A 68 1.04 4.35 -11.85
CA ASP A 68 0.23 3.59 -12.81
C ASP A 68 0.61 2.12 -12.84
N ASP A 69 1.86 1.81 -12.54
CA ASP A 69 2.41 0.46 -12.53
C ASP A 69 3.48 0.36 -11.46
N LEU A 70 3.56 -0.79 -10.79
CA LEU A 70 4.62 -1.03 -9.80
C LEU A 70 6.02 -0.89 -10.39
N ALA A 71 6.18 -1.17 -11.68
CA ALA A 71 7.46 -1.00 -12.36
C ALA A 71 7.95 0.45 -12.33
N ASP A 72 7.05 1.42 -12.16
CA ASP A 72 7.41 2.83 -12.06
C ASP A 72 8.23 3.15 -10.80
N LEU A 73 8.23 2.23 -9.83
CA LEU A 73 9.02 2.38 -8.61
C LEU A 73 10.47 1.98 -8.79
N LEU A 74 10.81 1.38 -9.92
CA LEU A 74 12.16 0.89 -10.22
C LEU A 74 12.94 1.98 -10.96
N PRO A 75 14.20 2.22 -10.60
CA PRO A 75 14.97 3.31 -11.22
C PRO A 75 15.22 3.11 -12.72
N ASP A 76 15.32 1.85 -13.19
CA ASP A 76 15.63 1.54 -14.58
C ASP A 76 14.61 0.58 -15.20
N GLY A 77 13.36 0.64 -14.73
CA GLY A 77 12.31 -0.26 -15.18
C GLY A 77 12.32 -1.59 -14.41
N PRO A 78 11.61 -2.60 -14.92
CA PRO A 78 11.47 -3.87 -14.20
C PRO A 78 12.79 -4.55 -13.93
N ILE A 79 12.91 -5.15 -12.74
CA ILE A 79 14.07 -5.97 -12.38
C ILE A 79 13.95 -7.31 -13.11
N THR A 80 14.91 -7.61 -13.97
CA THR A 80 14.94 -8.88 -14.69
C THR A 80 15.80 -9.93 -14.00
N GLU A 81 16.67 -9.50 -13.10
CA GLU A 81 17.45 -10.38 -12.26
C GLU A 81 17.79 -9.67 -10.95
N LEU A 82 17.99 -10.44 -9.91
CA LEU A 82 18.42 -9.91 -8.63
C LEU A 82 19.93 -9.91 -8.57
N ASP A 83 20.45 -8.71 -8.37
CA ASP A 83 21.87 -8.49 -8.23
C ASP A 83 22.19 -8.49 -6.73
N THR A 84 22.67 -9.59 -6.24
CA THR A 84 22.91 -9.76 -4.82
C THR A 84 24.39 -9.72 -4.48
#